data_b0ec73c508afa83e220be4e0f2742c82
#
_entry.id   b0ec73c508afa83e220be4e0f2742c82
#
_cell.length_a   1.000
_cell.length_b   1.000
_cell.length_c   1.000
_cell.angle_alpha   90.00
_cell.angle_beta   90.00
_cell.angle_gamma   90.00
#
_symmetry.space_group_name_H-M   'P 1'
#
loop_
_entity.id
_entity.type
_entity.pdbx_description
1 polymer ?
#
loop_
_entity_poly.entity_id
_entity_poly.type
_entity_poly.pdbx_seq_one_letter_code
_entity_poly.pdbx_strand_id
1 'polypeptide(L)'
;MLFTRFNVQAVPTLIETNAEGETRTARGLPGFDWMSKQDAGNLGQRGPVFGITEPDMIEEMQRRMTEYDWEKEKKHAMDNFWASQKDSMSLPVAEKNTERRIDTSIVSTQDTFHPDGRLIFKKGQVINPQALIPMRHAYILFDATDKKQVEIAKKIGDEILAKQKPVVYLFSKMNTEKGWEHYNQTTELMNAPIYKLNKTIIDRFKIQALPSVVEGQGDAVLVREIDARVLN
;
A
#
# COMPACT_ATOMS: atom_id res chain seq x y z
N MET A 1 31.21 -6.62 0.64
CA MET A 1 31.96 -7.86 0.30
C MET A 1 33.17 -7.65 -0.64
N LEU A 2 33.48 -6.42 -1.03
CA LEU A 2 34.71 -6.15 -1.77
C LEU A 2 35.94 -6.34 -0.88
N PHE A 3 35.88 -5.85 0.36
CA PHE A 3 36.97 -6.01 1.32
C PHE A 3 37.29 -7.47 1.59
N THR A 4 36.28 -8.28 1.87
CA THR A 4 36.44 -9.71 2.13
C THR A 4 36.88 -10.47 0.90
N ARG A 5 36.26 -10.18 -0.28
CA ARG A 5 36.57 -10.83 -1.54
C ARG A 5 38.01 -10.65 -1.97
N PHE A 6 38.59 -9.46 -1.75
CA PHE A 6 39.94 -9.11 -2.16
C PHE A 6 40.92 -9.03 -0.98
N ASN A 7 40.50 -9.49 0.21
CA ASN A 7 41.31 -9.44 1.43
C ASN A 7 41.90 -8.05 1.72
N VAL A 8 41.09 -7.02 1.59
CA VAL A 8 41.51 -5.64 1.82
C VAL A 8 41.59 -5.39 3.32
N GLN A 9 42.78 -5.12 3.84
CA GLN A 9 43.04 -4.89 5.28
C GLN A 9 43.38 -3.42 5.60
N ALA A 10 43.60 -2.61 4.60
CA ALA A 10 43.94 -1.21 4.76
C ALA A 10 43.48 -0.37 3.56
N VAL A 11 43.28 0.91 3.76
CA VAL A 11 42.87 1.85 2.73
C VAL A 11 43.91 3.01 2.58
N PRO A 12 44.10 3.55 1.40
CA PRO A 12 43.57 3.09 0.12
C PRO A 12 44.20 1.77 -0.37
N THR A 13 43.43 0.94 -1.03
CA THR A 13 43.91 -0.25 -1.77
C THR A 13 43.36 -0.18 -3.18
N LEU A 14 44.26 -0.27 -4.16
CA LEU A 14 43.93 -0.29 -5.56
C LEU A 14 43.81 -1.74 -6.02
N ILE A 15 42.74 -2.06 -6.75
CA ILE A 15 42.45 -3.39 -7.27
C ILE A 15 42.14 -3.24 -8.75
N GLU A 16 42.87 -3.92 -9.59
CA GLU A 16 42.66 -3.99 -11.04
C GLU A 16 42.42 -5.44 -11.45
N THR A 17 41.38 -5.68 -12.23
CA THR A 17 41.11 -6.99 -12.82
C THR A 17 41.09 -6.83 -14.34
N ASN A 18 41.90 -7.60 -15.04
CA ASN A 18 41.95 -7.60 -16.51
C ASN A 18 40.81 -8.41 -17.14
N ALA A 19 40.74 -8.41 -18.47
CA ALA A 19 39.69 -9.13 -19.20
C ALA A 19 39.73 -10.64 -19.01
N GLU A 20 40.92 -11.19 -18.71
CA GLU A 20 41.18 -12.61 -18.46
C GLU A 20 40.83 -13.01 -17.01
N GLY A 21 40.45 -12.04 -16.15
CA GLY A 21 40.09 -12.29 -14.76
C GLY A 21 41.26 -12.29 -13.76
N GLU A 22 42.46 -12.01 -14.23
CA GLU A 22 43.65 -11.88 -13.39
C GLU A 22 43.58 -10.57 -12.60
N THR A 23 43.92 -10.62 -11.33
CA THR A 23 43.77 -9.48 -10.41
C THR A 23 45.12 -9.01 -9.90
N ARG A 24 45.36 -7.70 -9.95
CA ARG A 24 46.47 -7.02 -9.27
C ARG A 24 45.95 -6.23 -8.09
N THR A 25 46.66 -6.29 -7.00
CA THR A 25 46.30 -5.52 -5.80
C THR A 25 47.51 -4.78 -5.25
N ALA A 26 47.35 -3.49 -4.94
CA ALA A 26 48.40 -2.70 -4.32
C ALA A 26 47.83 -1.86 -3.20
N ARG A 27 48.44 -1.85 -2.03
CA ARG A 27 48.08 -0.96 -0.91
C ARG A 27 48.73 0.40 -1.07
N GLY A 28 47.96 1.47 -0.92
CA GLY A 28 48.36 2.83 -1.25
C GLY A 28 47.77 3.29 -2.58
N LEU A 29 48.29 4.37 -3.15
CA LEU A 29 47.84 4.94 -4.42
C LEU A 29 48.99 4.94 -5.46
N PRO A 30 49.38 3.79 -5.96
CA PRO A 30 50.31 3.75 -7.11
C PRO A 30 49.62 4.32 -8.34
N GLY A 31 50.39 4.86 -9.28
CA GLY A 31 49.84 5.26 -10.58
C GLY A 31 49.27 4.09 -11.36
N PHE A 32 48.15 4.28 -12.05
CA PHE A 32 47.53 3.22 -12.87
C PHE A 32 48.47 2.71 -13.96
N ASP A 33 49.21 3.63 -14.65
CA ASP A 33 50.20 3.28 -15.70
C ASP A 33 51.33 2.40 -15.18
N TRP A 34 51.66 2.50 -13.91
CA TRP A 34 52.63 1.63 -13.29
C TRP A 34 52.01 0.26 -12.98
N MET A 35 50.81 0.24 -12.45
CA MET A 35 50.12 -0.96 -12.02
C MET A 35 49.80 -1.89 -13.19
N SER A 36 49.34 -1.35 -14.31
CA SER A 36 49.01 -2.11 -15.52
C SER A 36 50.21 -2.81 -16.17
N LYS A 37 51.43 -2.40 -15.84
CA LYS A 37 52.70 -3.01 -16.33
C LYS A 37 53.25 -4.10 -15.40
N GLN A 38 52.61 -4.38 -14.32
CA GLN A 38 53.04 -5.39 -13.35
C GLN A 38 52.34 -6.72 -13.63
N ASP A 39 52.98 -7.82 -13.15
CA ASP A 39 52.35 -9.13 -13.17
C ASP A 39 51.14 -9.20 -12.19
N ALA A 40 50.24 -10.16 -12.46
CA ALA A 40 49.10 -10.40 -11.57
C ALA A 40 49.57 -10.79 -10.14
N GLY A 41 48.79 -10.37 -9.11
CA GLY A 41 49.05 -10.71 -7.74
C GLY A 41 49.11 -9.51 -6.80
N ASN A 42 49.64 -9.75 -5.59
CA ASN A 42 49.81 -8.71 -4.59
C ASN A 42 51.11 -7.96 -4.78
N LEU A 43 50.99 -6.70 -5.18
CA LEU A 43 52.11 -5.81 -5.50
C LEU A 43 52.70 -5.10 -4.25
N GLY A 44 52.18 -5.42 -3.08
CA GLY A 44 52.63 -4.86 -1.80
C GLY A 44 52.13 -3.45 -1.52
N GLN A 45 52.84 -2.79 -0.57
CA GLN A 45 52.48 -1.41 -0.18
C GLN A 45 53.26 -0.40 -1.04
N ARG A 46 52.52 0.55 -1.62
CA ARG A 46 53.01 1.59 -2.51
C ARG A 46 52.50 2.97 -2.12
N GLY A 47 52.65 3.30 -0.87
CA GLY A 47 52.27 4.61 -0.29
C GLY A 47 51.73 4.47 1.12
N PRO A 48 51.31 5.57 1.73
CA PRO A 48 50.68 5.57 3.05
C PRO A 48 49.35 4.83 3.00
N VAL A 49 49.07 4.04 4.04
CA VAL A 49 47.80 3.31 4.21
C VAL A 49 47.31 3.46 5.64
N PHE A 50 46.01 3.37 5.81
CA PHE A 50 45.32 3.46 7.09
C PHE A 50 44.54 2.18 7.34
N GLY A 51 44.50 1.72 8.58
CA GLY A 51 43.66 0.57 8.94
C GLY A 51 42.18 0.86 8.70
N ILE A 52 41.41 -0.15 8.35
CA ILE A 52 39.96 -0.07 8.24
C ILE A 52 39.41 -0.05 9.66
N THR A 53 38.82 1.08 10.06
CA THR A 53 38.23 1.29 11.38
C THR A 53 36.72 1.07 11.41
N GLU A 54 36.08 1.12 10.23
CA GLU A 54 34.64 0.89 10.07
C GLU A 54 34.39 -0.51 9.53
N PRO A 55 33.41 -1.24 10.06
CA PRO A 55 33.02 -2.55 9.52
C PRO A 55 32.43 -2.39 8.11
N ASP A 56 32.54 -3.43 7.30
CA ASP A 56 31.84 -3.47 6.00
C ASP A 56 30.33 -3.30 6.24
N MET A 57 29.75 -2.31 5.57
CA MET A 57 28.31 -1.97 5.73
C MET A 57 27.43 -3.19 5.51
N ILE A 58 27.76 -4.08 4.57
CA ILE A 58 26.97 -5.27 4.27
C ILE A 58 27.09 -6.29 5.41
N GLU A 59 28.27 -6.49 5.95
CA GLU A 59 28.48 -7.38 7.10
C GLU A 59 27.75 -6.84 8.34
N GLU A 60 27.84 -5.55 8.59
CA GLU A 60 27.11 -4.90 9.68
C GLU A 60 25.59 -4.98 9.51
N MET A 61 25.08 -4.78 8.28
CA MET A 61 23.65 -4.97 7.98
C MET A 61 23.22 -6.43 8.22
N GLN A 62 24.00 -7.41 7.74
CA GLN A 62 23.71 -8.82 7.96
C GLN A 62 23.70 -9.17 9.45
N ARG A 63 24.69 -8.68 10.21
CA ARG A 63 24.75 -8.87 11.65
C ARG A 63 23.51 -8.30 12.34
N ARG A 64 23.13 -7.04 12.01
CA ARG A 64 21.92 -6.42 12.55
C ARG A 64 20.66 -7.17 12.17
N MET A 65 20.55 -7.66 10.94
CA MET A 65 19.41 -8.47 10.51
C MET A 65 19.27 -9.79 11.27
N THR A 66 20.38 -10.44 11.61
CA THR A 66 20.35 -11.68 12.40
C THR A 66 20.07 -11.47 13.88
N GLU A 67 20.48 -10.32 14.42
CA GLU A 67 20.23 -9.94 15.82
C GLU A 67 18.84 -9.34 16.04
N TYR A 68 18.15 -8.93 14.94
CA TYR A 68 16.85 -8.27 15.01
C TYR A 68 15.72 -9.29 15.18
N ASP A 69 14.96 -9.14 16.25
CA ASP A 69 13.81 -10.00 16.54
C ASP A 69 12.58 -9.57 15.73
N TRP A 70 12.51 -10.07 14.51
CA TRP A 70 11.43 -9.79 13.56
C TRP A 70 10.05 -10.21 14.08
N GLU A 71 9.95 -11.31 14.83
CA GLU A 71 8.66 -11.77 15.35
C GLU A 71 8.15 -10.84 16.45
N LYS A 72 9.02 -10.36 17.32
CA LYS A 72 8.68 -9.36 18.34
C LYS A 72 8.22 -8.05 17.71
N GLU A 73 8.97 -7.55 16.73
CA GLU A 73 8.62 -6.29 16.06
C GLU A 73 7.35 -6.41 15.22
N LYS A 74 7.15 -7.53 14.55
CA LYS A 74 5.91 -7.82 13.83
C LYS A 74 4.71 -7.85 14.78
N LYS A 75 4.83 -8.53 15.91
CA LYS A 75 3.79 -8.54 16.95
C LYS A 75 3.50 -7.13 17.46
N HIS A 76 4.54 -6.38 17.79
CA HIS A 76 4.41 -5.00 18.25
C HIS A 76 3.77 -4.08 17.20
N ALA A 77 4.15 -4.22 15.93
CA ALA A 77 3.52 -3.49 14.84
C ALA A 77 2.04 -3.86 14.68
N MET A 78 1.69 -5.14 14.81
CA MET A 78 0.30 -5.61 14.75
C MET A 78 -0.53 -5.08 15.91
N ASP A 79 -0.01 -5.09 17.13
CA ASP A 79 -0.69 -4.56 18.32
C ASP A 79 -0.88 -3.05 18.22
N ASN A 80 0.16 -2.32 17.81
CA ASN A 80 0.12 -0.87 17.63
C ASN A 80 -0.81 -0.44 16.49
N PHE A 81 -0.95 -1.24 15.44
CA PHE A 81 -1.85 -0.94 14.33
C PHE A 81 -3.28 -0.71 14.85
N TRP A 82 -3.83 -1.64 15.61
CA TRP A 82 -5.19 -1.52 16.14
C TRP A 82 -5.32 -0.44 17.21
N ALA A 83 -4.28 -0.22 18.03
CA ALA A 83 -4.25 0.88 19.00
C ALA A 83 -4.32 2.25 18.31
N SER A 84 -3.72 2.37 17.11
CA SER A 84 -3.77 3.60 16.32
C SER A 84 -5.09 3.81 15.57
N GLN A 85 -5.93 2.76 15.42
CA GLN A 85 -7.20 2.79 14.67
C GLN A 85 -8.39 3.32 15.51
N LYS A 86 -8.12 4.08 16.58
CA LYS A 86 -9.17 4.62 17.48
C LYS A 86 -10.17 5.55 16.80
N ASP A 87 -9.77 6.21 15.69
CA ASP A 87 -10.65 7.06 14.90
C ASP A 87 -11.57 6.22 13.99
N SER A 88 -12.58 5.58 14.61
CA SER A 88 -13.65 4.93 13.87
C SER A 88 -14.64 5.98 13.37
N MET A 89 -15.06 5.86 12.11
CA MET A 89 -16.10 6.72 11.56
C MET A 89 -17.46 6.28 12.07
N SER A 90 -18.03 7.05 12.98
CA SER A 90 -19.37 6.80 13.49
C SER A 90 -20.41 7.41 12.57
N LEU A 91 -21.14 6.56 11.86
CA LEU A 91 -22.34 6.95 11.11
C LEU A 91 -23.57 6.37 11.86
N PRO A 92 -24.73 7.04 11.79
CA PRO A 92 -25.96 6.51 12.37
C PRO A 92 -26.39 5.23 11.66
N VAL A 93 -27.20 4.43 12.35
CA VAL A 93 -27.88 3.27 11.75
C VAL A 93 -29.01 3.76 10.88
N ALA A 94 -29.16 3.21 9.68
CA ALA A 94 -30.28 3.53 8.80
C ALA A 94 -31.61 3.07 9.42
N GLU A 95 -32.55 3.98 9.58
CA GLU A 95 -33.86 3.73 10.19
C GLU A 95 -34.96 3.42 9.17
N LYS A 96 -34.66 3.61 7.88
CA LYS A 96 -35.55 3.34 6.76
C LYS A 96 -34.74 3.08 5.50
N ASN A 97 -35.33 2.37 4.57
CA ASN A 97 -34.75 2.24 3.23
C ASN A 97 -34.84 3.58 2.51
N THR A 98 -33.71 4.09 2.06
CA THR A 98 -33.64 5.29 1.22
C THR A 98 -32.84 5.02 -0.03
N GLU A 99 -33.14 5.76 -1.08
CA GLU A 99 -32.40 5.70 -2.33
C GLU A 99 -32.14 7.12 -2.85
N ARG A 100 -30.90 7.39 -3.24
CA ARG A 100 -30.49 8.70 -3.76
C ARG A 100 -29.56 8.52 -4.95
N ARG A 101 -29.79 9.33 -5.97
CA ARG A 101 -28.87 9.45 -7.10
C ARG A 101 -27.89 10.58 -6.81
N ILE A 102 -26.62 10.30 -6.94
CA ILE A 102 -25.52 11.26 -6.77
C ILE A 102 -24.97 11.56 -8.15
N ASP A 103 -25.07 12.84 -8.54
CA ASP A 103 -24.34 13.35 -9.72
C ASP A 103 -22.85 13.46 -9.38
N THR A 104 -22.03 12.77 -10.14
CA THR A 104 -20.58 12.75 -9.98
C THR A 104 -19.87 13.76 -10.85
N SER A 105 -20.59 14.61 -11.56
CA SER A 105 -20.04 15.63 -12.45
C SER A 105 -19.10 16.57 -11.71
N ILE A 106 -17.98 16.86 -12.34
CA ILE A 106 -16.96 17.80 -11.86
C ILE A 106 -16.70 18.85 -12.95
N VAL A 107 -16.23 20.02 -12.52
CA VAL A 107 -15.81 21.08 -13.43
C VAL A 107 -14.29 21.09 -13.49
N SER A 108 -13.72 21.03 -14.69
CA SER A 108 -12.26 21.13 -14.85
C SER A 108 -11.79 22.53 -14.45
N THR A 109 -10.84 22.60 -13.51
CA THR A 109 -10.28 23.87 -13.01
C THR A 109 -9.20 24.45 -13.91
N GLN A 110 -8.63 23.64 -14.81
CA GLN A 110 -7.58 24.00 -15.75
C GLN A 110 -7.67 23.16 -17.03
N ASP A 111 -6.97 23.59 -18.08
CA ASP A 111 -6.81 22.76 -19.25
C ASP A 111 -6.00 21.51 -18.92
N THR A 112 -6.49 20.36 -19.34
CA THR A 112 -5.82 19.07 -19.10
C THR A 112 -5.36 18.49 -20.44
N PHE A 113 -4.07 18.17 -20.53
CA PHE A 113 -3.46 17.66 -21.75
C PHE A 113 -2.98 16.22 -21.56
N HIS A 114 -3.08 15.43 -22.62
CA HIS A 114 -2.42 14.15 -22.72
C HIS A 114 -0.90 14.35 -22.85
N PRO A 115 -0.02 13.39 -22.51
CA PRO A 115 1.42 13.49 -22.64
C PRO A 115 1.91 13.81 -24.08
N ASP A 116 1.12 13.52 -25.10
CA ASP A 116 1.41 13.86 -26.51
C ASP A 116 0.98 15.29 -26.91
N GLY A 117 0.51 16.10 -25.94
CA GLY A 117 0.11 17.49 -26.16
C GLY A 117 -1.35 17.69 -26.59
N ARG A 118 -2.14 16.64 -26.80
CA ARG A 118 -3.57 16.77 -27.14
C ARG A 118 -4.35 17.27 -25.94
N LEU A 119 -5.23 18.24 -26.14
CA LEU A 119 -6.17 18.71 -25.14
C LEU A 119 -7.21 17.62 -24.86
N ILE A 120 -7.34 17.20 -23.59
CA ILE A 120 -8.34 16.23 -23.13
C ILE A 120 -9.57 16.96 -22.60
N PHE A 121 -9.38 17.92 -21.69
CA PHE A 121 -10.46 18.70 -21.10
C PHE A 121 -10.07 20.18 -21.05
N LYS A 122 -11.03 21.06 -21.35
CA LYS A 122 -10.88 22.51 -21.22
C LYS A 122 -11.21 22.96 -19.80
N LYS A 123 -10.58 24.03 -19.36
CA LYS A 123 -11.00 24.78 -18.16
C LYS A 123 -12.48 25.15 -18.26
N GLY A 124 -13.25 24.92 -17.20
CA GLY A 124 -14.68 25.15 -17.13
C GLY A 124 -15.55 24.05 -17.76
N GLN A 125 -14.97 23.07 -18.42
CA GLN A 125 -15.73 21.94 -18.97
C GLN A 125 -16.30 21.07 -17.85
N VAL A 126 -17.59 20.75 -17.94
CA VAL A 126 -18.25 19.79 -17.05
C VAL A 126 -17.94 18.38 -17.55
N ILE A 127 -17.45 17.55 -16.66
CA ILE A 127 -17.04 16.16 -16.93
C ILE A 127 -17.81 15.26 -15.98
N ASN A 128 -18.49 14.25 -16.51
CA ASN A 128 -19.08 13.21 -15.69
C ASN A 128 -18.19 11.95 -15.71
N PRO A 129 -17.42 11.69 -14.63
CA PRO A 129 -16.55 10.52 -14.57
C PRO A 129 -17.28 9.20 -14.72
N GLN A 130 -18.53 9.11 -14.23
CA GLN A 130 -19.33 7.90 -14.31
C GLN A 130 -19.73 7.56 -15.76
N ALA A 131 -19.95 8.57 -16.58
CA ALA A 131 -20.23 8.36 -18.02
C ALA A 131 -18.98 7.94 -18.81
N LEU A 132 -17.79 8.38 -18.38
CA LEU A 132 -16.51 8.03 -19.03
C LEU A 132 -15.98 6.67 -18.59
N ILE A 133 -15.97 6.43 -17.29
CA ILE A 133 -15.45 5.20 -16.65
C ILE A 133 -16.51 4.74 -15.64
N PRO A 134 -17.49 3.94 -16.07
CA PRO A 134 -18.54 3.47 -15.19
C PRO A 134 -18.00 2.65 -14.02
N MET A 135 -18.55 2.89 -12.83
CA MET A 135 -18.25 2.12 -11.63
C MET A 135 -18.72 0.67 -11.82
N ARG A 136 -17.79 -0.25 -11.85
CA ARG A 136 -18.06 -1.69 -12.11
C ARG A 136 -18.35 -2.46 -10.84
N HIS A 137 -17.87 -1.99 -9.68
CA HIS A 137 -18.03 -2.62 -8.38
C HIS A 137 -19.24 -2.04 -7.66
N ALA A 138 -19.88 -2.85 -6.84
CA ALA A 138 -20.76 -2.37 -5.78
C ALA A 138 -19.93 -2.24 -4.48
N TYR A 139 -20.12 -1.15 -3.76
CA TYR A 139 -19.52 -0.96 -2.46
C TYR A 139 -20.59 -1.12 -1.39
N ILE A 140 -20.32 -1.98 -0.42
CA ILE A 140 -21.21 -2.22 0.73
C ILE A 140 -20.53 -1.68 1.97
N LEU A 141 -21.16 -0.71 2.61
CA LEU A 141 -20.66 0.01 3.77
C LEU A 141 -21.45 -0.44 5.00
N PHE A 142 -20.76 -0.81 6.06
CA PHE A 142 -21.38 -1.33 7.27
C PHE A 142 -20.54 -1.09 8.53
N ASP A 143 -21.15 -1.19 9.70
CA ASP A 143 -20.46 -1.24 10.97
C ASP A 143 -20.18 -2.71 11.32
N ALA A 144 -18.90 -3.10 11.32
CA ALA A 144 -18.52 -4.48 11.60
C ALA A 144 -18.71 -4.88 13.07
N THR A 145 -18.96 -3.93 13.97
CA THR A 145 -19.29 -4.20 15.36
C THR A 145 -20.77 -4.51 15.57
N ASP A 146 -21.63 -4.21 14.60
CA ASP A 146 -23.05 -4.48 14.59
C ASP A 146 -23.37 -5.77 13.81
N LYS A 147 -23.72 -6.83 14.51
CA LYS A 147 -24.01 -8.15 13.90
C LYS A 147 -25.10 -8.09 12.83
N LYS A 148 -26.16 -7.28 13.03
CA LYS A 148 -27.24 -7.15 12.06
C LYS A 148 -26.74 -6.50 10.77
N GLN A 149 -25.93 -5.45 10.87
CA GLN A 149 -25.35 -4.83 9.69
C GLN A 149 -24.42 -5.77 8.94
N VAL A 150 -23.65 -6.59 9.67
CA VAL A 150 -22.79 -7.61 9.07
C VAL A 150 -23.60 -8.65 8.30
N GLU A 151 -24.69 -9.16 8.87
CA GLU A 151 -25.61 -10.11 8.21
C GLU A 151 -26.25 -9.51 6.97
N ILE A 152 -26.71 -8.26 7.05
CA ILE A 152 -27.29 -7.51 5.92
C ILE A 152 -26.25 -7.31 4.82
N ALA A 153 -25.06 -6.85 5.18
CA ALA A 153 -23.98 -6.63 4.24
C ALA A 153 -23.63 -7.93 3.48
N LYS A 154 -23.58 -9.05 4.20
CA LYS A 154 -23.36 -10.38 3.60
C LYS A 154 -24.47 -10.77 2.63
N LYS A 155 -25.72 -10.70 3.07
CA LYS A 155 -26.89 -11.06 2.25
C LYS A 155 -26.95 -10.25 0.95
N ILE A 156 -26.82 -8.92 1.07
CA ILE A 156 -26.82 -8.01 -0.10
C ILE A 156 -25.62 -8.30 -1.01
N GLY A 157 -24.44 -8.54 -0.42
CA GLY A 157 -23.26 -8.89 -1.19
C GLY A 157 -23.45 -10.16 -2.02
N ASP A 158 -24.01 -11.20 -1.42
CA ASP A 158 -24.31 -12.46 -2.12
C ASP A 158 -25.34 -12.25 -3.26
N GLU A 159 -26.39 -11.43 -3.04
CA GLU A 159 -27.36 -11.08 -4.07
C GLU A 159 -26.74 -10.31 -5.24
N ILE A 160 -25.77 -9.42 -4.97
CA ILE A 160 -25.07 -8.64 -6.00
C ILE A 160 -24.07 -9.53 -6.76
N LEU A 161 -23.34 -10.38 -6.04
CA LEU A 161 -22.40 -11.34 -6.63
C LEU A 161 -23.13 -12.36 -7.53
N ALA A 162 -24.33 -12.79 -7.15
CA ALA A 162 -25.17 -13.67 -7.99
C ALA A 162 -25.54 -13.02 -9.33
N LYS A 163 -25.53 -11.67 -9.41
CA LYS A 163 -25.71 -10.90 -10.66
C LYS A 163 -24.39 -10.64 -11.39
N GLN A 164 -23.33 -11.36 -11.02
CA GLN A 164 -21.98 -11.24 -11.60
C GLN A 164 -21.35 -9.85 -11.46
N LYS A 165 -21.78 -9.06 -10.47
CA LYS A 165 -21.18 -7.75 -10.17
C LYS A 165 -20.23 -7.89 -9.00
N PRO A 166 -18.95 -7.46 -9.14
CA PRO A 166 -17.98 -7.51 -8.05
C PRO A 166 -18.41 -6.63 -6.88
N VAL A 167 -18.14 -7.09 -5.65
CA VAL A 167 -18.46 -6.40 -4.40
C VAL A 167 -17.20 -6.05 -3.65
N VAL A 168 -17.16 -4.84 -3.07
CA VAL A 168 -16.14 -4.35 -2.16
C VAL A 168 -16.79 -4.01 -0.83
N TYR A 169 -16.34 -4.63 0.24
CA TYR A 169 -16.85 -4.41 1.59
C TYR A 169 -16.03 -3.36 2.32
N LEU A 170 -16.72 -2.34 2.88
CA LEU A 170 -16.11 -1.23 3.59
C LEU A 170 -16.68 -1.13 5.01
N PHE A 171 -15.84 -1.37 6.01
CA PHE A 171 -16.27 -1.26 7.40
C PHE A 171 -15.98 0.14 7.97
N SER A 172 -16.92 0.70 8.72
CA SER A 172 -16.79 1.99 9.43
C SER A 172 -16.15 1.84 10.80
N LYS A 173 -16.49 0.76 11.51
CA LYS A 173 -15.97 0.42 12.83
C LYS A 173 -15.54 -1.03 12.88
N MET A 174 -14.54 -1.29 13.74
CA MET A 174 -14.04 -2.63 14.05
C MET A 174 -13.81 -2.72 15.55
N ASN A 175 -14.00 -3.89 16.16
CA ASN A 175 -13.63 -4.10 17.53
C ASN A 175 -12.11 -4.11 17.67
N THR A 176 -11.54 -2.99 18.13
CA THR A 176 -10.08 -2.81 18.25
C THR A 176 -9.47 -3.61 19.39
N GLU A 177 -10.26 -4.01 20.41
CA GLU A 177 -9.79 -4.87 21.51
C GLU A 177 -9.51 -6.30 21.01
N LYS A 178 -10.39 -6.81 20.14
CA LYS A 178 -10.20 -8.10 19.48
C LYS A 178 -9.27 -7.99 18.25
N GLY A 179 -9.07 -6.81 17.73
CA GLY A 179 -8.13 -6.51 16.67
C GLY A 179 -8.23 -7.47 15.47
N TRP A 180 -7.14 -8.17 15.21
CA TRP A 180 -7.03 -9.09 14.07
C TRP A 180 -7.97 -10.28 14.15
N GLU A 181 -8.33 -10.74 15.34
CA GLU A 181 -9.31 -11.83 15.50
C GLU A 181 -10.64 -11.43 14.89
N HIS A 182 -11.17 -10.27 15.28
CA HIS A 182 -12.46 -9.79 14.77
C HIS A 182 -12.41 -9.46 13.27
N TYR A 183 -11.27 -8.91 12.79
CA TYR A 183 -11.04 -8.66 11.37
C TYR A 183 -11.09 -9.95 10.56
N ASN A 184 -10.37 -10.99 11.00
CA ASN A 184 -10.32 -12.27 10.30
C ASN A 184 -11.69 -12.96 10.30
N GLN A 185 -12.39 -13.01 11.43
CA GLN A 185 -13.75 -13.56 11.53
C GLN A 185 -14.71 -12.86 10.57
N THR A 186 -14.66 -11.54 10.49
CA THR A 186 -15.51 -10.76 9.56
C THR A 186 -15.12 -11.03 8.11
N THR A 187 -13.85 -11.11 7.78
CA THR A 187 -13.36 -11.42 6.44
C THR A 187 -13.77 -12.81 5.99
N GLU A 188 -13.67 -13.81 6.87
CA GLU A 188 -14.12 -15.18 6.61
C GLU A 188 -15.64 -15.24 6.37
N LEU A 189 -16.43 -14.55 7.21
CA LEU A 189 -17.87 -14.48 7.05
C LEU A 189 -18.27 -13.85 5.71
N MET A 190 -17.61 -12.76 5.30
CA MET A 190 -17.85 -12.11 4.00
C MET A 190 -17.34 -12.94 2.83
N ASN A 191 -16.45 -13.92 3.06
CA ASN A 191 -15.71 -14.65 2.02
C ASN A 191 -15.01 -13.71 1.03
N ALA A 192 -14.54 -12.57 1.50
CA ALA A 192 -13.88 -11.53 0.71
C ALA A 192 -13.07 -10.58 1.60
N PRO A 193 -12.02 -9.93 1.09
CA PRO A 193 -11.32 -8.88 1.83
C PRO A 193 -12.26 -7.74 2.20
N ILE A 194 -12.08 -7.22 3.41
CA ILE A 194 -12.79 -6.04 3.90
C ILE A 194 -11.81 -4.88 4.08
N TYR A 195 -12.26 -3.66 3.81
CA TYR A 195 -11.41 -2.47 3.83
C TYR A 195 -11.99 -1.41 4.77
N LYS A 196 -11.11 -0.58 5.34
CA LYS A 196 -11.56 0.51 6.21
C LYS A 196 -12.23 1.62 5.38
N LEU A 197 -13.43 2.02 5.78
CA LEU A 197 -14.12 3.19 5.23
C LEU A 197 -13.35 4.46 5.61
N ASN A 198 -13.20 5.38 4.68
CA ASN A 198 -12.57 6.66 4.91
C ASN A 198 -13.53 7.84 4.68
N LYS A 199 -13.17 8.99 5.24
CA LYS A 199 -13.98 10.21 5.15
C LYS A 199 -14.22 10.66 3.70
N THR A 200 -13.25 10.50 2.83
CA THR A 200 -13.37 10.89 1.42
C THR A 200 -14.50 10.16 0.71
N ILE A 201 -14.68 8.86 0.98
CA ILE A 201 -15.78 8.06 0.43
C ILE A 201 -17.13 8.56 0.97
N ILE A 202 -17.21 8.80 2.29
CA ILE A 202 -18.43 9.31 2.95
C ILE A 202 -18.85 10.62 2.33
N ASP A 203 -17.94 11.59 2.24
CA ASP A 203 -18.20 12.92 1.74
C ASP A 203 -18.58 12.90 0.24
N ARG A 204 -17.84 12.11 -0.56
CA ARG A 204 -18.04 12.01 -2.01
C ARG A 204 -19.40 11.42 -2.37
N PHE A 205 -19.82 10.38 -1.68
CA PHE A 205 -21.10 9.71 -1.94
C PHE A 205 -22.20 10.18 -0.98
N LYS A 206 -21.91 11.18 -0.14
CA LYS A 206 -22.86 11.77 0.81
C LYS A 206 -23.55 10.71 1.66
N ILE A 207 -22.78 9.74 2.17
CA ILE A 207 -23.28 8.66 3.01
C ILE A 207 -23.78 9.23 4.33
N GLN A 208 -25.03 8.94 4.69
CA GLN A 208 -25.66 9.51 5.89
C GLN A 208 -25.90 8.46 6.98
N ALA A 209 -26.12 7.20 6.61
CA ALA A 209 -26.39 6.12 7.54
C ALA A 209 -25.85 4.77 7.02
N LEU A 210 -25.76 3.79 7.90
CA LEU A 210 -25.31 2.43 7.61
C LEU A 210 -26.36 1.39 8.02
N PRO A 211 -26.43 0.23 7.35
CA PRO A 211 -25.63 -0.16 6.18
C PRO A 211 -26.08 0.57 4.91
N SER A 212 -25.12 0.76 3.99
CA SER A 212 -25.35 1.42 2.72
C SER A 212 -24.74 0.65 1.56
N VAL A 213 -25.36 0.77 0.39
CA VAL A 213 -24.85 0.23 -0.88
C VAL A 213 -24.65 1.36 -1.87
N VAL A 214 -23.48 1.38 -2.51
CA VAL A 214 -23.11 2.39 -3.52
C VAL A 214 -22.80 1.68 -4.82
N GLU A 215 -23.53 2.02 -5.88
CA GLU A 215 -23.41 1.38 -7.19
C GLU A 215 -23.47 2.39 -8.32
N GLY A 216 -22.70 2.14 -9.38
CA GLY A 216 -22.89 2.89 -10.64
C GLY A 216 -24.21 2.50 -11.32
N GLN A 217 -24.97 3.50 -11.75
CA GLN A 217 -26.22 3.34 -12.50
C GLN A 217 -26.30 4.39 -13.62
N GLY A 218 -26.01 3.97 -14.85
CA GLY A 218 -25.94 4.89 -15.98
C GLY A 218 -24.87 5.97 -15.77
N ASP A 219 -25.26 7.23 -15.84
CA ASP A 219 -24.42 8.40 -15.67
C ASP A 219 -24.31 8.92 -14.23
N ALA A 220 -24.92 8.23 -13.27
CA ALA A 220 -24.94 8.60 -11.86
C ALA A 220 -24.50 7.44 -10.97
N VAL A 221 -24.25 7.76 -9.71
CA VAL A 221 -24.05 6.78 -8.65
C VAL A 221 -25.31 6.70 -7.79
N LEU A 222 -25.79 5.50 -7.58
CA LEU A 222 -26.91 5.20 -6.72
C LEU A 222 -26.40 4.87 -5.32
N VAL A 223 -26.93 5.53 -4.31
CA VAL A 223 -26.69 5.25 -2.88
C VAL A 223 -27.98 4.78 -2.26
N ARG A 224 -27.98 3.57 -1.73
CA ARG A 224 -29.11 2.99 -0.99
C ARG A 224 -28.71 2.80 0.47
N GLU A 225 -29.49 3.35 1.39
CA GLU A 225 -29.37 3.08 2.81
C GLU A 225 -30.44 2.03 3.18
N ILE A 226 -30.04 1.03 3.91
CA ILE A 226 -30.88 -0.17 4.17
C ILE A 226 -31.26 -0.18 5.65
N ASP A 227 -32.56 -0.26 5.94
CA ASP A 227 -33.05 -0.38 7.32
C ASP A 227 -32.57 -1.72 7.93
N ALA A 228 -31.71 -1.60 8.94
CA ALA A 228 -31.16 -2.77 9.63
C ALA A 228 -32.17 -3.52 10.52
N ARG A 229 -33.37 -2.97 10.69
CA ARG A 229 -34.42 -3.57 11.54
C ARG A 229 -35.36 -4.49 10.77
N VAL A 230 -35.39 -4.41 9.44
CA VAL A 230 -36.42 -5.02 8.56
C VAL A 230 -35.98 -6.36 7.95
N LEU A 231 -34.91 -6.97 8.40
CA LEU A 231 -34.56 -8.34 8.00
C LEU A 231 -35.34 -9.34 8.88
N ASN A 232 -36.48 -9.75 8.36
CA ASN A 232 -37.18 -10.99 8.74
C ASN A 232 -36.67 -12.13 7.86
#